data_897d75ebebf6ce374bfa315b53bc1250
#
_entry.id   897d75ebebf6ce374bfa315b53bc1250
#
_cell.length_a   1.000
_cell.length_b   1.000
_cell.length_c   1.000
_cell.angle_alpha   90.00
_cell.angle_beta   90.00
_cell.angle_gamma   90.00
#
_symmetry.space_group_name_H-M   'P 1'
#
loop_
_entity.id
_entity.type
_entity.pdbx_description
1 polymer ?
#
loop_
_entity_poly.entity_id
_entity_poly.type
_entity_poly.pdbx_seq_one_letter_code
_entity_poly.pdbx_strand_id
1 'polypeptide(L)'
;MREEIIKLLDQYRLKEALSQMTGYATHTSDWQLKNELEALQTSYDLMLQYTSKGMKDPNKVEIYHKMLRTAYELADRIHIAVQATQNYGAYYDTMRTFVQSPPHSYAELQMQLEAYTEDMATAPLIYTTEAKRNEEMDAMRKRHETAVDELFEKIWVSTRWSESEYAEAQTLFNSLLIQVNDLSIMVSAVTMSLLQIFDIRKFMFLLNAYTHQDTMLNQWAIAGIALTCYYYEKRILQYPEAVSRINELNENAEFIKNLHHIQIQLLQSSRETRKIDKKMREEIIPEMMKNPKLNLEGLDEDAEDHNPEWEEWIDLSLIHISEPTRPY
;
A
#
# COMPACT_ATOMS: atom_id res chain seq x y z
N MET A 1 -2.24 -20.35 -1.82
CA MET A 1 -2.05 -20.70 -0.38
C MET A 1 -2.42 -19.57 0.57
N ARG A 2 -1.86 -18.31 0.46
CA ARG A 2 -2.30 -17.19 1.32
C ARG A 2 -3.82 -16.96 1.27
N GLU A 3 -4.39 -16.87 0.09
CA GLU A 3 -5.83 -16.63 -0.11
C GLU A 3 -6.72 -17.71 0.54
N GLU A 4 -6.27 -18.96 0.52
CA GLU A 4 -6.99 -20.07 1.17
C GLU A 4 -6.96 -19.93 2.69
N ILE A 5 -5.79 -19.56 3.26
CA ILE A 5 -5.65 -19.28 4.70
C ILE A 5 -6.56 -18.12 5.09
N ILE A 6 -6.55 -17.02 4.33
CA ILE A 6 -7.42 -15.85 4.59
C ILE A 6 -8.90 -16.26 4.51
N LYS A 7 -9.31 -17.05 3.51
CA LYS A 7 -10.69 -17.57 3.43
C LYS A 7 -11.11 -18.40 4.64
N LEU A 8 -10.20 -19.20 5.20
CA LEU A 8 -10.48 -19.96 6.43
C LEU A 8 -10.62 -19.04 7.63
N LEU A 9 -9.77 -18.01 7.76
CA LEU A 9 -9.88 -17.01 8.81
C LEU A 9 -11.17 -16.19 8.70
N ASP A 10 -11.57 -15.80 7.48
CA ASP A 10 -12.84 -15.14 7.19
C ASP A 10 -14.08 -15.97 7.57
N GLN A 11 -13.93 -17.30 7.59
CA GLN A 11 -14.96 -18.26 8.00
C GLN A 11 -14.86 -18.64 9.49
N TYR A 12 -13.97 -18.00 10.25
CA TYR A 12 -13.70 -18.33 11.66
C TYR A 12 -13.20 -19.77 11.88
N ARG A 13 -12.57 -20.39 10.86
CA ARG A 13 -12.00 -21.75 10.93
C ARG A 13 -10.53 -21.69 11.34
N LEU A 14 -10.27 -21.14 12.53
CA LEU A 14 -8.91 -20.84 13.00
C LEU A 14 -8.01 -22.09 13.07
N LYS A 15 -8.53 -23.23 13.54
CA LYS A 15 -7.75 -24.48 13.63
C LYS A 15 -7.17 -24.91 12.28
N GLU A 16 -7.98 -24.87 11.25
CA GLU A 16 -7.58 -25.29 9.90
C GLU A 16 -6.62 -24.27 9.28
N ALA A 17 -6.90 -22.98 9.51
CA ALA A 17 -5.99 -21.90 9.07
C ALA A 17 -4.60 -22.06 9.69
N LEU A 18 -4.50 -22.28 11.00
CA LEU A 18 -3.23 -22.51 11.71
C LEU A 18 -2.49 -23.73 11.16
N SER A 19 -3.19 -24.84 10.88
CA SER A 19 -2.59 -26.03 10.27
C SER A 19 -2.00 -25.74 8.89
N GLN A 20 -2.71 -25.02 8.03
CA GLN A 20 -2.20 -24.61 6.72
C GLN A 20 -1.03 -23.64 6.84
N MET A 21 -1.08 -22.68 7.78
CA MET A 21 0.02 -21.76 8.05
C MET A 21 1.29 -22.49 8.45
N THR A 22 1.19 -23.55 9.27
CA THR A 22 2.34 -24.37 9.67
C THR A 22 3.01 -25.01 8.45
N GLY A 23 2.22 -25.60 7.55
CA GLY A 23 2.73 -26.13 6.29
C GLY A 23 3.40 -25.04 5.43
N TYR A 24 2.79 -23.86 5.34
CA TYR A 24 3.31 -22.75 4.56
C TYR A 24 4.60 -22.17 5.16
N ALA A 25 4.70 -22.08 6.48
CA ALA A 25 5.88 -21.58 7.19
C ALA A 25 7.12 -22.47 7.04
N THR A 26 6.99 -23.72 6.56
CA THR A 26 8.14 -24.56 6.23
C THR A 26 9.00 -23.98 5.10
N HIS A 27 8.41 -23.15 4.21
CA HIS A 27 9.08 -22.53 3.07
C HIS A 27 9.86 -21.26 3.43
N THR A 28 9.86 -20.82 4.68
CA THR A 28 10.70 -19.71 5.15
C THR A 28 11.70 -20.20 6.19
N SER A 29 12.88 -19.55 6.25
CA SER A 29 13.87 -19.78 7.29
C SER A 29 13.66 -18.91 8.54
N ASP A 30 12.65 -18.04 8.54
CA ASP A 30 12.37 -17.15 9.67
C ASP A 30 11.84 -17.95 10.87
N TRP A 31 12.75 -18.16 11.84
CA TRP A 31 12.46 -18.92 13.07
C TRP A 31 11.51 -18.14 14.01
N GLN A 32 11.55 -16.82 13.98
CA GLN A 32 10.71 -15.99 14.84
C GLN A 32 9.24 -16.15 14.45
N LEU A 33 8.92 -16.10 13.15
CA LEU A 33 7.56 -16.34 12.65
C LEU A 33 7.04 -17.74 13.02
N LYS A 34 7.93 -18.74 12.94
CA LYS A 34 7.55 -20.13 13.34
C LYS A 34 7.24 -20.22 14.81
N ASN A 35 8.02 -19.59 15.68
CA ASN A 35 7.78 -19.58 17.12
C ASN A 35 6.50 -18.82 17.49
N GLU A 36 6.25 -17.66 16.84
CA GLU A 36 5.00 -16.91 17.04
C GLU A 36 3.77 -17.75 16.63
N LEU A 37 3.87 -18.50 15.53
CA LEU A 37 2.80 -19.38 15.06
C LEU A 37 2.56 -20.55 16.05
N GLU A 38 3.61 -21.19 16.55
CA GLU A 38 3.53 -22.25 17.54
C GLU A 38 2.93 -21.76 18.87
N ALA A 39 3.31 -20.57 19.31
CA ALA A 39 2.74 -19.93 20.49
C ALA A 39 1.24 -19.66 20.31
N LEU A 40 0.82 -19.20 19.12
CA LEU A 40 -0.60 -18.99 18.80
C LEU A 40 -1.37 -20.30 18.78
N GLN A 41 -0.82 -21.38 18.20
CA GLN A 41 -1.43 -22.72 18.21
C GLN A 41 -1.61 -23.23 19.62
N THR A 42 -0.56 -23.15 20.44
CA THR A 42 -0.60 -23.57 21.85
C THR A 42 -1.68 -22.81 22.62
N SER A 43 -1.76 -21.51 22.43
CA SER A 43 -2.79 -20.67 23.08
C SER A 43 -4.20 -21.05 22.64
N TYR A 44 -4.39 -21.36 21.36
CA TYR A 44 -5.67 -21.82 20.83
C TYR A 44 -6.08 -23.20 21.38
N ASP A 45 -5.15 -24.15 21.43
CA ASP A 45 -5.39 -25.50 21.99
C ASP A 45 -5.73 -25.43 23.48
N LEU A 46 -5.05 -24.59 24.25
CA LEU A 46 -5.39 -24.34 25.66
C LEU A 46 -6.80 -23.78 25.80
N MET A 47 -7.19 -22.80 25.00
CA MET A 47 -8.54 -22.25 25.00
C MET A 47 -9.59 -23.32 24.71
N LEU A 48 -9.33 -24.24 23.76
CA LEU A 48 -10.23 -25.37 23.46
C LEU A 48 -10.32 -26.34 24.61
N GLN A 49 -9.20 -26.68 25.27
CA GLN A 49 -9.17 -27.56 26.43
C GLN A 49 -9.97 -27.00 27.63
N TYR A 50 -9.80 -25.70 27.94
CA TYR A 50 -10.59 -25.04 28.99
C TYR A 50 -12.08 -25.04 28.66
N THR A 51 -12.43 -24.78 27.41
CA THR A 51 -13.81 -24.81 26.94
C THR A 51 -14.42 -26.23 27.09
N SER A 52 -13.67 -27.27 26.68
CA SER A 52 -14.13 -28.67 26.77
C SER A 52 -14.34 -29.14 28.21
N LYS A 53 -13.61 -28.57 29.18
CA LYS A 53 -13.76 -28.82 30.61
C LYS A 53 -14.93 -28.04 31.25
N GLY A 54 -15.71 -27.31 30.44
CA GLY A 54 -16.87 -26.56 30.89
C GLY A 54 -16.55 -25.25 31.63
N MET A 55 -15.30 -24.76 31.57
CA MET A 55 -14.94 -23.47 32.14
C MET A 55 -15.57 -22.35 31.32
N LYS A 56 -16.34 -21.50 31.96
CA LYS A 56 -16.94 -20.31 31.35
C LYS A 56 -16.01 -19.10 31.58
N ASP A 57 -15.30 -18.68 30.56
CA ASP A 57 -14.54 -17.43 30.58
C ASP A 57 -15.40 -16.33 29.94
N PRO A 58 -15.71 -15.24 30.65
CA PRO A 58 -16.47 -14.12 30.10
C PRO A 58 -15.73 -13.42 28.94
N ASN A 59 -14.40 -13.49 28.92
CA ASN A 59 -13.56 -12.83 27.91
C ASN A 59 -13.24 -13.76 26.73
N LYS A 60 -13.80 -14.97 26.66
CA LYS A 60 -13.49 -15.95 25.61
C LYS A 60 -13.64 -15.41 24.21
N VAL A 61 -14.68 -14.62 23.96
CA VAL A 61 -14.96 -14.04 22.65
C VAL A 61 -13.85 -13.04 22.27
N GLU A 62 -13.46 -12.19 23.20
CA GLU A 62 -12.40 -11.21 22.97
C GLU A 62 -11.04 -11.88 22.75
N ILE A 63 -10.71 -12.90 23.54
CA ILE A 63 -9.50 -13.72 23.37
C ILE A 63 -9.48 -14.35 21.98
N TYR A 64 -10.61 -14.92 21.54
CA TYR A 64 -10.72 -15.51 20.20
C TYR A 64 -10.51 -14.47 19.10
N HIS A 65 -11.11 -13.29 19.18
CA HIS A 65 -10.89 -12.21 18.22
C HIS A 65 -9.44 -11.73 18.20
N LYS A 66 -8.79 -11.68 19.36
CA LYS A 66 -7.35 -11.36 19.45
C LYS A 66 -6.51 -12.42 18.72
N MET A 67 -6.79 -13.71 18.95
CA MET A 67 -6.09 -14.80 18.25
C MET A 67 -6.33 -14.73 16.75
N LEU A 68 -7.54 -14.40 16.32
CA LEU A 68 -7.90 -14.25 14.91
C LEU A 68 -7.12 -13.10 14.26
N ARG A 69 -7.02 -11.93 14.91
CA ARG A 69 -6.18 -10.81 14.44
C ARG A 69 -4.72 -11.21 14.30
N THR A 70 -4.16 -11.88 15.31
CA THR A 70 -2.79 -12.38 15.26
C THR A 70 -2.59 -13.40 14.13
N ALA A 71 -3.57 -14.27 13.88
CA ALA A 71 -3.50 -15.22 12.78
C ALA A 71 -3.48 -14.55 11.40
N TYR A 72 -4.29 -13.51 11.19
CA TYR A 72 -4.25 -12.71 9.97
C TYR A 72 -2.87 -12.06 9.76
N GLU A 73 -2.32 -11.45 10.81
CA GLU A 73 -1.01 -10.80 10.76
C GLU A 73 0.11 -11.80 10.44
N LEU A 74 0.10 -12.95 11.11
CA LEU A 74 1.08 -14.01 10.86
C LEU A 74 0.96 -14.59 9.45
N ALA A 75 -0.26 -14.81 8.95
CA ALA A 75 -0.49 -15.30 7.59
C ALA A 75 0.14 -14.37 6.54
N ASP A 76 -0.02 -13.07 6.69
CA ASP A 76 0.56 -12.06 5.81
C ASP A 76 2.10 -12.04 5.93
N ARG A 77 2.65 -12.01 7.15
CA ARG A 77 4.10 -11.98 7.39
C ARG A 77 4.79 -13.25 6.87
N ILE A 78 4.20 -14.42 7.08
CA ILE A 78 4.70 -15.68 6.52
C ILE A 78 4.68 -15.62 4.99
N HIS A 79 3.59 -15.10 4.40
CA HIS A 79 3.51 -14.96 2.95
C HIS A 79 4.64 -14.08 2.41
N ILE A 80 4.85 -12.89 2.97
CA ILE A 80 5.92 -11.98 2.55
C ILE A 80 7.29 -12.64 2.73
N ALA A 81 7.54 -13.30 3.86
CA ALA A 81 8.81 -13.98 4.12
C ALA A 81 9.09 -15.09 3.10
N VAL A 82 8.09 -15.87 2.71
CA VAL A 82 8.20 -16.89 1.66
C VAL A 82 8.44 -16.25 0.29
N GLN A 83 7.66 -15.22 -0.06
CA GLN A 83 7.78 -14.55 -1.36
C GLN A 83 9.11 -13.82 -1.50
N ALA A 84 9.64 -13.23 -0.44
CA ALA A 84 10.93 -12.55 -0.45
C ALA A 84 12.11 -13.48 -0.77
N THR A 85 11.97 -14.80 -0.58
CA THR A 85 13.01 -15.77 -0.96
C THR A 85 12.92 -16.21 -2.43
N GLN A 86 11.77 -16.03 -3.07
CA GLN A 86 11.47 -16.61 -4.39
C GLN A 86 11.29 -15.55 -5.47
N ASN A 87 10.87 -14.35 -5.11
CA ASN A 87 10.52 -13.29 -6.05
C ASN A 87 11.59 -12.21 -6.13
N TYR A 88 11.77 -11.71 -7.34
CA TYR A 88 12.57 -10.54 -7.69
C TYR A 88 11.62 -9.42 -8.13
N GLY A 89 11.99 -8.18 -7.87
CA GLY A 89 11.23 -6.98 -8.24
C GLY A 89 11.37 -5.91 -7.18
N ALA A 90 11.05 -4.67 -7.53
CA ALA A 90 11.33 -3.48 -6.72
C ALA A 90 10.95 -3.63 -5.24
N TYR A 91 9.77 -4.14 -4.93
CA TYR A 91 9.30 -4.33 -3.55
C TYR A 91 10.23 -5.24 -2.72
N TYR A 92 10.55 -6.43 -3.25
CA TYR A 92 11.38 -7.40 -2.52
C TYR A 92 12.87 -7.02 -2.54
N ASP A 93 13.32 -6.34 -3.60
CA ASP A 93 14.70 -5.83 -3.70
C ASP A 93 14.93 -4.72 -2.67
N THR A 94 14.04 -3.76 -2.56
CA THR A 94 14.08 -2.71 -1.54
C THR A 94 14.02 -3.31 -0.13
N MET A 95 13.13 -4.28 0.11
CA MET A 95 13.05 -4.97 1.40
C MET A 95 14.38 -5.64 1.77
N ARG A 96 15.04 -6.33 0.83
CA ARG A 96 16.35 -6.94 1.06
C ARG A 96 17.45 -5.91 1.31
N THR A 97 17.41 -4.80 0.59
CA THR A 97 18.35 -3.68 0.79
C THR A 97 18.21 -3.11 2.20
N PHE A 98 17.01 -2.91 2.69
CA PHE A 98 16.77 -2.35 4.03
C PHE A 98 17.12 -3.31 5.18
N VAL A 99 17.16 -4.60 4.93
CA VAL A 99 17.73 -5.57 5.90
C VAL A 99 19.24 -5.39 6.04
N GLN A 100 19.92 -5.05 4.95
CA GLN A 100 21.39 -4.85 4.95
C GLN A 100 21.81 -3.44 5.36
N SER A 101 21.04 -2.44 4.95
CA SER A 101 21.24 -1.02 5.24
C SER A 101 19.92 -0.41 5.69
N PRO A 102 19.63 -0.41 6.99
CA PRO A 102 18.38 0.12 7.52
C PRO A 102 18.19 1.59 7.13
N PRO A 103 16.98 1.99 6.70
CA PRO A 103 16.68 3.36 6.35
C PRO A 103 16.69 4.26 7.60
N HIS A 104 16.81 5.57 7.37
CA HIS A 104 16.69 6.57 8.44
C HIS A 104 15.36 6.44 9.21
N SER A 105 15.34 6.89 10.46
CA SER A 105 14.09 6.99 11.26
C SER A 105 13.13 8.02 10.64
N TYR A 106 11.85 7.95 10.99
CA TYR A 106 10.88 8.96 10.54
C TYR A 106 11.24 10.37 11.05
N ALA A 107 11.83 10.46 12.25
CA ALA A 107 12.29 11.73 12.81
C ALA A 107 13.47 12.34 12.02
N GLU A 108 14.42 11.50 11.58
CA GLU A 108 15.55 11.96 10.73
C GLU A 108 15.06 12.38 9.35
N LEU A 109 14.15 11.62 8.72
CA LEU A 109 13.54 11.98 7.45
C LEU A 109 12.71 13.27 7.57
N GLN A 110 11.98 13.46 8.68
CA GLN A 110 11.27 14.70 8.95
C GLN A 110 12.22 15.89 8.95
N MET A 111 13.33 15.81 9.69
CA MET A 111 14.32 16.90 9.73
C MET A 111 14.90 17.23 8.35
N GLN A 112 15.16 16.22 7.51
CA GLN A 112 15.68 16.44 6.17
C GLN A 112 14.66 17.13 5.26
N LEU A 113 13.38 16.73 5.34
CA LEU A 113 12.30 17.31 4.54
C LEU A 113 11.96 18.73 4.98
N GLU A 114 11.95 19.01 6.29
CA GLU A 114 11.73 20.34 6.84
C GLU A 114 12.89 21.31 6.48
N ALA A 115 14.14 20.84 6.58
CA ALA A 115 15.32 21.64 6.24
C ALA A 115 15.32 22.10 4.77
N TYR A 116 14.80 21.29 3.84
CA TYR A 116 14.75 21.64 2.43
C TYR A 116 13.99 22.94 2.17
N THR A 117 12.87 23.17 2.81
CA THR A 117 12.05 24.37 2.64
C THR A 117 12.82 25.61 3.09
N GLU A 118 13.52 25.54 4.22
CA GLU A 118 14.35 26.62 4.75
C GLU A 118 15.59 26.88 3.88
N ASP A 119 16.31 25.82 3.51
CA ASP A 119 17.50 25.87 2.67
C ASP A 119 17.20 26.52 1.33
N MET A 120 16.12 26.13 0.68
CA MET A 120 15.69 26.71 -0.62
C MET A 120 15.32 28.20 -0.49
N ALA A 121 14.69 28.59 0.60
CA ALA A 121 14.33 29.99 0.84
C ALA A 121 15.57 30.87 1.13
N THR A 122 16.59 30.33 1.78
CA THR A 122 17.81 31.05 2.18
C THR A 122 18.90 31.02 1.13
N ALA A 123 18.91 30.06 0.22
CA ALA A 123 19.94 29.91 -0.81
C ALA A 123 20.20 31.19 -1.65
N PRO A 124 19.20 31.98 -2.08
CA PRO A 124 19.41 33.22 -2.80
C PRO A 124 20.13 34.32 -1.97
N LEU A 125 20.03 34.24 -0.65
CA LEU A 125 20.64 35.19 0.29
C LEU A 125 22.10 34.82 0.59
N ILE A 126 22.42 33.54 0.60
CA ILE A 126 23.74 33.01 0.95
C ILE A 126 24.67 33.01 -0.28
N TYR A 127 24.16 32.56 -1.43
CA TYR A 127 24.97 32.38 -2.64
C TYR A 127 24.78 33.55 -3.60
N THR A 128 25.76 34.43 -3.66
CA THR A 128 25.73 35.66 -4.46
C THR A 128 25.97 35.43 -5.97
N THR A 129 26.70 34.37 -6.31
CA THR A 129 27.00 34.01 -7.71
C THR A 129 25.92 33.05 -8.22
N GLU A 130 25.31 33.39 -9.37
CA GLU A 130 24.23 32.59 -9.99
C GLU A 130 24.64 31.14 -10.24
N ALA A 131 25.82 30.91 -10.80
CA ALA A 131 26.31 29.56 -11.07
C ALA A 131 26.39 28.70 -9.78
N LYS A 132 27.00 29.25 -8.71
CA LYS A 132 27.11 28.53 -7.43
C LYS A 132 25.76 28.34 -6.75
N ARG A 133 24.88 29.33 -6.84
CA ARG A 133 23.52 29.22 -6.32
C ARG A 133 22.75 28.09 -6.99
N ASN A 134 22.80 28.00 -8.33
CA ASN A 134 22.12 26.93 -9.07
C ASN A 134 22.69 25.56 -8.72
N GLU A 135 24.01 25.42 -8.63
CA GLU A 135 24.68 24.18 -8.22
C GLU A 135 24.22 23.71 -6.82
N GLU A 136 24.21 24.63 -5.85
CA GLU A 136 23.78 24.29 -4.49
C GLU A 136 22.28 23.98 -4.40
N MET A 137 21.45 24.76 -5.11
CA MET A 137 20.01 24.48 -5.18
C MET A 137 19.71 23.12 -5.83
N ASP A 138 20.46 22.72 -6.84
CA ASP A 138 20.33 21.40 -7.47
C ASP A 138 20.79 20.28 -6.53
N ALA A 139 21.86 20.52 -5.76
CA ALA A 139 22.29 19.60 -4.70
C ALA A 139 21.25 19.46 -3.58
N MET A 140 20.58 20.56 -3.19
CA MET A 140 19.47 20.55 -2.22
C MET A 140 18.27 19.74 -2.74
N ARG A 141 17.86 19.97 -4.00
CA ARG A 141 16.78 19.21 -4.66
C ARG A 141 17.07 17.70 -4.66
N LYS A 142 18.27 17.33 -5.09
CA LYS A 142 18.66 15.92 -5.13
C LYS A 142 18.64 15.25 -3.75
N ARG A 143 19.08 15.96 -2.71
CA ARG A 143 19.00 15.45 -1.31
C ARG A 143 17.56 15.29 -0.87
N HIS A 144 16.70 16.24 -1.19
CA HIS A 144 15.27 16.20 -0.90
C HIS A 144 14.58 15.03 -1.63
N GLU A 145 14.82 14.88 -2.94
CA GLU A 145 14.30 13.74 -3.73
C GLU A 145 14.72 12.40 -3.11
N THR A 146 15.99 12.28 -2.72
CA THR A 146 16.48 11.05 -2.05
C THR A 146 15.74 10.80 -0.72
N ALA A 147 15.48 11.84 0.08
CA ALA A 147 14.75 11.70 1.35
C ALA A 147 13.28 11.32 1.13
N VAL A 148 12.63 11.87 0.10
CA VAL A 148 11.25 11.51 -0.28
C VAL A 148 11.17 10.07 -0.77
N ASP A 149 12.10 9.66 -1.63
CA ASP A 149 12.17 8.28 -2.12
C ASP A 149 12.39 7.30 -0.97
N GLU A 150 13.31 7.59 -0.05
CA GLU A 150 13.56 6.76 1.12
C GLU A 150 12.35 6.68 2.05
N LEU A 151 11.63 7.80 2.26
CA LEU A 151 10.38 7.81 3.02
C LEU A 151 9.32 6.92 2.37
N PHE A 152 9.15 7.05 1.06
CA PHE A 152 8.23 6.20 0.30
C PHE A 152 8.58 4.73 0.45
N GLU A 153 9.81 4.36 0.14
CA GLU A 153 10.28 2.98 0.18
C GLU A 153 10.17 2.38 1.57
N LYS A 154 10.60 3.12 2.61
CA LYS A 154 10.50 2.70 4.02
C LYS A 154 9.06 2.37 4.42
N ILE A 155 8.09 3.20 4.05
CA ILE A 155 6.69 2.96 4.36
C ILE A 155 6.16 1.78 3.55
N TRP A 156 6.47 1.76 2.25
CA TRP A 156 5.96 0.78 1.30
C TRP A 156 6.33 -0.65 1.67
N VAL A 157 7.60 -0.90 1.99
CA VAL A 157 8.08 -2.25 2.28
C VAL A 157 7.94 -2.67 3.75
N SER A 158 7.62 -1.73 4.66
CA SER A 158 7.42 -2.08 6.07
C SER A 158 6.17 -2.94 6.23
N THR A 159 6.31 -4.07 6.92
CA THR A 159 5.19 -5.01 7.11
C THR A 159 4.22 -4.56 8.20
N ARG A 160 4.74 -3.93 9.24
CA ARG A 160 3.96 -3.48 10.38
C ARG A 160 4.63 -2.29 11.04
N TRP A 161 3.86 -1.28 11.38
CA TRP A 161 4.34 -0.19 12.23
C TRP A 161 4.27 -0.56 13.71
N SER A 162 5.31 -0.23 14.45
CA SER A 162 5.29 -0.16 15.91
C SER A 162 4.47 1.07 16.36
N GLU A 163 4.20 1.14 17.67
CA GLU A 163 3.55 2.33 18.27
C GLU A 163 4.39 3.60 18.06
N SER A 164 5.71 3.47 18.23
CA SER A 164 6.66 4.58 18.01
C SER A 164 6.67 5.06 16.57
N GLU A 165 6.81 4.12 15.61
CA GLU A 165 6.79 4.46 14.18
C GLU A 165 5.49 5.11 13.74
N TYR A 166 4.35 4.66 14.27
CA TYR A 166 3.07 5.30 14.01
C TYR A 166 3.03 6.74 14.56
N ALA A 167 3.50 6.95 15.78
CA ALA A 167 3.55 8.29 16.40
C ALA A 167 4.50 9.22 15.64
N GLU A 168 5.68 8.74 15.26
CA GLU A 168 6.65 9.50 14.46
C GLU A 168 6.09 9.85 13.08
N ALA A 169 5.46 8.88 12.40
CA ALA A 169 4.83 9.08 11.10
C ALA A 169 3.69 10.11 11.17
N GLN A 170 2.90 10.10 12.26
CA GLN A 170 1.86 11.11 12.50
C GLN A 170 2.47 12.50 12.73
N THR A 171 3.60 12.58 13.46
CA THR A 171 4.30 13.85 13.72
C THR A 171 4.83 14.43 12.41
N LEU A 172 5.47 13.62 11.57
CA LEU A 172 5.95 14.01 10.26
C LEU A 172 4.80 14.52 9.38
N PHE A 173 3.70 13.77 9.31
CA PHE A 173 2.54 14.12 8.48
C PHE A 173 1.88 15.45 8.90
N ASN A 174 1.92 15.79 10.17
CA ASN A 174 1.34 17.04 10.69
C ASN A 174 2.32 18.22 10.66
N SER A 175 3.52 18.06 10.13
CA SER A 175 4.47 19.16 10.00
C SER A 175 3.99 20.18 8.96
N LEU A 176 3.99 21.47 9.38
CA LEU A 176 3.63 22.59 8.50
C LEU A 176 4.79 23.02 7.58
N LEU A 177 5.99 22.48 7.79
CA LEU A 177 7.19 22.82 7.03
C LEU A 177 7.41 21.86 5.83
N ILE A 178 6.75 20.70 5.83
CA ILE A 178 6.85 19.72 4.74
C ILE A 178 5.83 20.07 3.65
N GLN A 179 6.26 19.95 2.40
CA GLN A 179 5.42 20.28 1.26
C GLN A 179 4.25 19.28 1.12
N VAL A 180 3.08 19.77 0.71
CA VAL A 180 1.89 18.95 0.51
C VAL A 180 2.13 17.80 -0.48
N ASN A 181 2.95 18.04 -1.50
CA ASN A 181 3.31 17.00 -2.46
C ASN A 181 4.04 15.83 -1.81
N ASP A 182 4.98 16.09 -0.90
CA ASP A 182 5.72 15.06 -0.19
C ASP A 182 4.80 14.27 0.76
N LEU A 183 3.89 14.98 1.44
CA LEU A 183 2.85 14.36 2.27
C LEU A 183 1.90 13.49 1.42
N SER A 184 1.60 13.89 0.18
CA SER A 184 0.78 13.08 -0.72
C SER A 184 1.48 11.79 -1.15
N ILE A 185 2.81 11.84 -1.35
CA ILE A 185 3.64 10.67 -1.60
C ILE A 185 3.63 9.74 -0.38
N MET A 186 3.70 10.30 0.83
CA MET A 186 3.58 9.52 2.06
C MET A 186 2.24 8.78 2.17
N VAL A 187 1.11 9.47 1.91
CA VAL A 187 -0.23 8.86 1.89
C VAL A 187 -0.32 7.75 0.84
N SER A 188 0.29 7.98 -0.33
CA SER A 188 0.36 6.98 -1.41
C SER A 188 1.19 5.76 -0.99
N ALA A 189 2.34 5.97 -0.33
CA ALA A 189 3.17 4.89 0.19
C ALA A 189 2.43 4.02 1.21
N VAL A 190 1.69 4.66 2.13
CA VAL A 190 0.84 3.95 3.11
C VAL A 190 -0.23 3.12 2.40
N THR A 191 -0.88 3.69 1.38
CA THR A 191 -1.88 2.98 0.58
C THR A 191 -1.26 1.79 -0.14
N MET A 192 -0.13 1.97 -0.81
CA MET A 192 0.59 0.90 -1.51
C MET A 192 1.04 -0.21 -0.56
N SER A 193 1.48 0.14 0.65
CA SER A 193 1.83 -0.83 1.68
C SER A 193 0.61 -1.65 2.14
N LEU A 194 -0.55 -1.00 2.35
CA LEU A 194 -1.79 -1.67 2.72
C LEU A 194 -2.30 -2.60 1.61
N LEU A 195 -2.02 -2.31 0.35
CA LEU A 195 -2.36 -3.23 -0.75
C LEU A 195 -1.50 -4.52 -0.74
N GLN A 196 -0.31 -4.49 -0.12
CA GLN A 196 0.51 -5.69 0.06
C GLN A 196 0.03 -6.51 1.27
N ILE A 197 -0.06 -5.87 2.42
CA ILE A 197 -0.54 -6.48 3.66
C ILE A 197 -1.30 -5.46 4.52
N PHE A 198 -2.26 -5.95 5.29
CA PHE A 198 -3.01 -5.08 6.19
C PHE A 198 -2.23 -4.79 7.47
N ASP A 199 -2.13 -3.51 7.82
CA ASP A 199 -1.68 -3.03 9.12
C ASP A 199 -2.68 -2.01 9.68
N ILE A 200 -3.19 -2.28 10.89
CA ILE A 200 -4.20 -1.42 11.54
C ILE A 200 -3.69 0.00 11.75
N ARG A 201 -2.41 0.20 12.11
CA ARG A 201 -1.85 1.54 12.35
C ARG A 201 -1.75 2.35 11.06
N LYS A 202 -1.34 1.73 9.97
CA LYS A 202 -1.35 2.36 8.65
C LYS A 202 -2.75 2.70 8.19
N PHE A 203 -3.72 1.83 8.46
CA PHE A 203 -5.11 2.13 8.14
C PHE A 203 -5.66 3.28 8.99
N MET A 204 -5.38 3.30 10.29
CA MET A 204 -5.73 4.43 11.17
C MET A 204 -5.05 5.73 10.73
N PHE A 205 -3.82 5.64 10.21
CA PHE A 205 -3.14 6.80 9.62
C PHE A 205 -3.94 7.37 8.44
N LEU A 206 -4.42 6.55 7.50
CA LEU A 206 -5.23 7.02 6.38
C LEU A 206 -6.55 7.65 6.84
N LEU A 207 -7.23 7.04 7.83
CA LEU A 207 -8.47 7.59 8.41
C LEU A 207 -8.24 8.96 9.05
N ASN A 208 -7.08 9.18 9.66
CA ASN A 208 -6.69 10.47 10.21
C ASN A 208 -6.24 11.46 9.12
N ALA A 209 -5.51 10.99 8.10
CA ALA A 209 -5.07 11.81 6.98
C ALA A 209 -6.24 12.41 6.19
N TYR A 210 -7.38 11.72 6.14
CA TYR A 210 -8.60 12.26 5.51
C TYR A 210 -9.11 13.54 6.19
N THR A 211 -8.82 13.76 7.46
CA THR A 211 -9.25 14.95 8.20
C THR A 211 -8.27 16.11 8.12
N HIS A 212 -7.23 16.00 7.30
CA HIS A 212 -6.26 17.08 7.08
C HIS A 212 -6.93 18.30 6.41
N GLN A 213 -6.36 19.51 6.63
CA GLN A 213 -6.91 20.74 6.08
C GLN A 213 -6.78 20.84 4.56
N ASP A 214 -5.76 20.21 3.97
CA ASP A 214 -5.51 20.21 2.53
C ASP A 214 -6.39 19.20 1.82
N THR A 215 -7.14 19.68 0.82
CA THR A 215 -8.10 18.86 0.04
C THR A 215 -7.41 17.81 -0.82
N MET A 216 -6.19 18.06 -1.29
CA MET A 216 -5.43 17.09 -2.08
C MET A 216 -5.09 15.85 -1.22
N LEU A 217 -4.63 16.06 0.01
CA LEU A 217 -4.34 14.96 0.94
C LEU A 217 -5.60 14.16 1.28
N ASN A 218 -6.75 14.84 1.45
CA ASN A 218 -8.03 14.17 1.69
C ASN A 218 -8.42 13.25 0.54
N GLN A 219 -8.20 13.69 -0.71
CA GLN A 219 -8.51 12.88 -1.90
C GLN A 219 -7.60 11.64 -2.00
N TRP A 220 -6.31 11.77 -1.73
CA TRP A 220 -5.40 10.62 -1.68
C TRP A 220 -5.77 9.66 -0.55
N ALA A 221 -6.07 10.20 0.64
CA ALA A 221 -6.44 9.40 1.79
C ALA A 221 -7.74 8.61 1.57
N ILE A 222 -8.79 9.23 1.03
CA ILE A 222 -10.07 8.55 0.81
C ILE A 222 -9.96 7.48 -0.28
N ALA A 223 -9.11 7.66 -1.29
CA ALA A 223 -8.82 6.62 -2.26
C ALA A 223 -8.17 5.40 -1.58
N GLY A 224 -7.17 5.63 -0.72
CA GLY A 224 -6.54 4.58 0.08
C GLY A 224 -7.51 3.88 1.04
N ILE A 225 -8.39 4.64 1.70
CA ILE A 225 -9.43 4.10 2.58
C ILE A 225 -10.39 3.20 1.79
N ALA A 226 -10.88 3.66 0.63
CA ALA A 226 -11.81 2.89 -0.20
C ALA A 226 -11.20 1.57 -0.67
N LEU A 227 -9.95 1.59 -1.15
CA LEU A 227 -9.22 0.39 -1.57
C LEU A 227 -9.00 -0.56 -0.40
N THR A 228 -8.56 -0.05 0.75
CA THR A 228 -8.33 -0.88 1.94
C THR A 228 -9.62 -1.52 2.44
N CYS A 229 -10.73 -0.77 2.48
CA CYS A 229 -12.04 -1.31 2.84
C CYS A 229 -12.51 -2.39 1.86
N TYR A 230 -12.27 -2.20 0.55
CA TYR A 230 -12.64 -3.19 -0.47
C TYR A 230 -11.89 -4.52 -0.30
N TYR A 231 -10.57 -4.46 -0.03
CA TYR A 231 -9.75 -5.67 0.08
C TYR A 231 -9.83 -6.36 1.46
N TYR A 232 -10.12 -5.59 2.53
CA TYR A 232 -9.99 -6.08 3.91
C TYR A 232 -11.26 -5.90 4.75
N GLU A 233 -12.45 -5.81 4.14
CA GLU A 233 -13.73 -5.59 4.82
C GLU A 233 -13.89 -6.45 6.08
N LYS A 234 -13.79 -7.78 5.95
CA LYS A 234 -13.99 -8.71 7.06
C LYS A 234 -12.92 -8.60 8.14
N ARG A 235 -11.70 -8.24 7.73
CA ARG A 235 -10.59 -8.06 8.64
C ARG A 235 -10.71 -6.78 9.45
N ILE A 236 -11.13 -5.67 8.82
CA ILE A 236 -11.36 -4.38 9.48
C ILE A 236 -12.40 -4.52 10.61
N LEU A 237 -13.44 -5.34 10.42
CA LEU A 237 -14.46 -5.60 11.43
C LEU A 237 -13.90 -6.24 12.72
N GLN A 238 -12.69 -6.80 12.69
CA GLN A 238 -12.01 -7.33 13.88
C GLN A 238 -11.34 -6.24 14.73
N TYR A 239 -11.32 -4.98 14.26
CA TYR A 239 -10.67 -3.84 14.92
C TYR A 239 -11.72 -2.78 15.29
N PRO A 240 -12.24 -2.80 16.55
CA PRO A 240 -13.29 -1.87 17.00
C PRO A 240 -12.90 -0.40 16.84
N GLU A 241 -11.61 -0.08 17.02
CA GLU A 241 -11.06 1.27 16.84
C GLU A 241 -11.22 1.79 15.40
N ALA A 242 -10.96 0.94 14.40
CA ALA A 242 -11.15 1.31 13.00
C ALA A 242 -12.64 1.47 12.66
N VAL A 243 -13.48 0.54 13.14
CA VAL A 243 -14.93 0.61 12.94
C VAL A 243 -15.52 1.88 13.57
N SER A 244 -15.08 2.24 14.79
CA SER A 244 -15.52 3.46 15.46
C SER A 244 -15.11 4.71 14.67
N ARG A 245 -13.87 4.74 14.16
CA ARG A 245 -13.38 5.89 13.38
C ARG A 245 -14.09 6.02 12.03
N ILE A 246 -14.37 4.90 11.36
CA ILE A 246 -15.15 4.92 10.11
C ILE A 246 -16.59 5.42 10.38
N ASN A 247 -17.21 5.00 11.48
CA ASN A 247 -18.56 5.47 11.84
C ASN A 247 -18.58 6.97 12.12
N GLU A 248 -17.55 7.49 12.80
CA GLU A 248 -17.39 8.94 13.01
C GLU A 248 -17.24 9.69 11.67
N LEU A 249 -16.42 9.19 10.75
CA LEU A 249 -16.28 9.79 9.42
C LEU A 249 -17.60 9.73 8.60
N ASN A 250 -18.38 8.67 8.79
CA ASN A 250 -19.70 8.53 8.14
C ASN A 250 -20.74 9.54 8.63
N GLU A 251 -20.50 10.26 9.72
CA GLU A 251 -21.37 11.40 10.09
C GLU A 251 -21.17 12.61 9.17
N ASN A 252 -20.05 12.66 8.44
CA ASN A 252 -19.76 13.72 7.48
C ASN A 252 -20.33 13.37 6.09
N ALA A 253 -21.31 14.15 5.64
CA ALA A 253 -21.96 13.97 4.33
C ALA A 253 -20.97 14.07 3.15
N GLU A 254 -19.92 14.88 3.28
CA GLU A 254 -18.88 15.01 2.25
C GLU A 254 -18.03 13.73 2.13
N PHE A 255 -17.68 13.11 3.25
CA PHE A 255 -17.00 11.83 3.26
C PHE A 255 -17.81 10.76 2.53
N ILE A 256 -19.10 10.63 2.84
CA ILE A 256 -19.99 9.66 2.20
C ILE A 256 -20.05 9.91 0.69
N LYS A 257 -20.23 11.17 0.27
CA LYS A 257 -20.28 11.55 -1.13
C LYS A 257 -18.99 11.19 -1.88
N ASN A 258 -17.84 11.55 -1.31
CA ASN A 258 -16.53 11.29 -1.90
C ASN A 258 -16.24 9.78 -1.96
N LEU A 259 -16.59 9.03 -0.92
CA LEU A 259 -16.44 7.58 -0.89
C LEU A 259 -17.30 6.90 -1.97
N HIS A 260 -18.57 7.34 -2.14
CA HIS A 260 -19.44 6.86 -3.21
C HIS A 260 -18.88 7.14 -4.60
N HIS A 261 -18.30 8.33 -4.83
CA HIS A 261 -17.68 8.65 -6.11
C HIS A 261 -16.53 7.69 -6.43
N ILE A 262 -15.65 7.44 -5.46
CA ILE A 262 -14.52 6.51 -5.66
C ILE A 262 -15.03 5.08 -5.88
N GLN A 263 -16.03 4.63 -5.13
CA GLN A 263 -16.62 3.31 -5.33
C GLN A 263 -17.18 3.14 -6.75
N ILE A 264 -17.88 4.15 -7.26
CA ILE A 264 -18.42 4.14 -8.63
C ILE A 264 -17.26 4.09 -9.64
N GLN A 265 -16.22 4.90 -9.45
CA GLN A 265 -15.04 4.90 -10.34
C GLN A 265 -14.31 3.56 -10.33
N LEU A 266 -14.12 2.93 -9.18
CA LEU A 266 -13.51 1.60 -9.06
C LEU A 266 -14.33 0.52 -9.78
N LEU A 267 -15.67 0.58 -9.66
CA LEU A 267 -16.58 -0.35 -10.36
C LEU A 267 -16.53 -0.14 -11.87
N GLN A 268 -16.51 1.11 -12.33
CA GLN A 268 -16.41 1.45 -13.75
C GLN A 268 -15.06 1.00 -14.32
N SER A 269 -13.95 1.35 -13.66
CA SER A 269 -12.61 0.92 -14.05
C SER A 269 -12.49 -0.60 -14.14
N SER A 270 -12.98 -1.33 -13.15
CA SER A 270 -13.00 -2.79 -13.16
C SER A 270 -13.81 -3.36 -14.34
N ARG A 271 -14.93 -2.71 -14.70
CA ARG A 271 -15.76 -3.13 -15.84
C ARG A 271 -15.07 -2.86 -17.18
N GLU A 272 -14.41 -1.72 -17.30
CA GLU A 272 -13.68 -1.32 -18.51
C GLU A 272 -12.43 -2.18 -18.71
N THR A 273 -11.66 -2.42 -17.65
CA THR A 273 -10.51 -3.32 -17.69
C THR A 273 -10.89 -4.72 -18.17
N ARG A 274 -12.05 -5.26 -17.72
CA ARG A 274 -12.54 -6.57 -18.21
C ARG A 274 -12.90 -6.54 -19.69
N LYS A 275 -13.45 -5.44 -20.18
CA LYS A 275 -13.75 -5.29 -21.62
C LYS A 275 -12.46 -5.25 -22.45
N ILE A 276 -11.47 -4.47 -21.98
CA ILE A 276 -10.16 -4.37 -22.63
C ILE A 276 -9.44 -5.72 -22.62
N ASP A 277 -9.40 -6.42 -21.47
CA ASP A 277 -8.80 -7.74 -21.36
C ASP A 277 -9.47 -8.77 -22.29
N LYS A 278 -10.80 -8.71 -22.39
CA LYS A 278 -11.55 -9.54 -23.33
C LYS A 278 -11.17 -9.22 -24.77
N LYS A 279 -11.14 -7.93 -25.14
CA LYS A 279 -10.75 -7.49 -26.50
C LYS A 279 -9.30 -7.85 -26.83
N MET A 280 -8.40 -7.70 -25.88
CA MET A 280 -7.00 -8.13 -26.03
C MET A 280 -6.90 -9.61 -26.34
N ARG A 281 -7.61 -10.47 -25.60
CA ARG A 281 -7.55 -11.93 -25.76
C ARG A 281 -8.29 -12.44 -26.99
N GLU A 282 -9.44 -11.84 -27.33
CA GLU A 282 -10.30 -12.35 -28.41
C GLU A 282 -9.96 -11.75 -29.79
N GLU A 283 -9.45 -10.53 -29.83
CA GLU A 283 -9.19 -9.81 -31.08
C GLU A 283 -7.70 -9.57 -31.31
N ILE A 284 -7.00 -8.89 -30.36
CA ILE A 284 -5.66 -8.36 -30.58
C ILE A 284 -4.59 -9.46 -30.60
N ILE A 285 -4.56 -10.32 -29.58
CA ILE A 285 -3.55 -11.39 -29.50
C ILE A 285 -3.64 -12.35 -30.68
N PRO A 286 -4.84 -12.80 -31.12
CA PRO A 286 -4.96 -13.67 -32.31
C PRO A 286 -4.56 -12.98 -33.61
N GLU A 287 -4.81 -11.66 -33.75
CA GLU A 287 -4.36 -10.88 -34.89
C GLU A 287 -2.85 -10.70 -34.94
N MET A 288 -2.22 -10.38 -33.80
CA MET A 288 -0.76 -10.32 -33.67
C MET A 288 -0.11 -11.68 -33.97
N MET A 289 -0.71 -12.79 -33.56
CA MET A 289 -0.21 -14.14 -33.86
C MET A 289 -0.36 -14.53 -35.34
N LYS A 290 -1.32 -13.95 -36.07
CA LYS A 290 -1.51 -14.18 -37.50
C LYS A 290 -0.57 -13.39 -38.39
N ASN A 291 -0.03 -12.30 -37.89
CA ASN A 291 0.93 -11.42 -38.58
C ASN A 291 2.34 -11.56 -38.02
N PRO A 292 3.14 -12.56 -38.42
CA PRO A 292 4.50 -12.78 -37.89
C PRO A 292 5.51 -11.69 -38.30
N LYS A 293 5.11 -10.65 -39.05
CA LYS A 293 5.96 -9.51 -39.45
C LYS A 293 6.12 -8.43 -38.37
N LEU A 294 5.45 -8.54 -37.25
CA LEU A 294 5.72 -7.74 -36.06
C LEU A 294 6.90 -8.35 -35.25
N ASN A 295 7.98 -8.69 -35.93
CA ASN A 295 9.25 -8.95 -35.27
C ASN A 295 9.80 -7.62 -34.74
N LEU A 296 10.06 -7.58 -33.44
CA LEU A 296 10.73 -6.48 -32.72
C LEU A 296 12.15 -6.13 -33.24
N GLU A 297 12.61 -6.75 -34.31
CA GLU A 297 13.90 -6.46 -34.95
C GLU A 297 13.86 -5.25 -35.92
N GLY A 298 12.72 -4.59 -36.09
CA GLY A 298 12.52 -3.48 -37.04
C GLY A 298 12.23 -2.12 -36.43
N LEU A 299 12.57 -1.86 -35.17
CA LEU A 299 12.63 -0.51 -34.63
C LEU A 299 13.97 0.12 -35.02
N ASP A 300 14.17 0.33 -36.34
CA ASP A 300 15.16 1.26 -36.86
C ASP A 300 14.63 2.68 -36.56
N GLU A 301 15.37 3.42 -35.74
CA GLU A 301 15.03 4.80 -35.33
C GLU A 301 14.91 5.81 -36.49
N ASP A 302 15.20 5.41 -37.74
CA ASP A 302 15.21 6.24 -38.92
C ASP A 302 14.09 5.91 -39.95
N ALA A 303 13.14 5.08 -39.66
CA ALA A 303 12.03 4.80 -40.55
C ALA A 303 10.91 5.83 -40.43
N GLU A 304 10.89 6.81 -41.33
CA GLU A 304 9.75 7.73 -41.59
C GLU A 304 8.54 7.02 -42.19
N ASP A 305 8.13 5.89 -41.64
CA ASP A 305 6.96 5.16 -42.11
C ASP A 305 5.84 5.29 -41.10
N HIS A 306 5.05 6.37 -41.21
CA HIS A 306 3.82 6.57 -40.51
C HIS A 306 2.82 5.50 -40.93
N ASN A 307 2.60 4.51 -40.06
CA ASN A 307 1.48 3.60 -40.22
C ASN A 307 0.23 4.23 -39.61
N PRO A 308 -0.74 4.72 -40.41
CA PRO A 308 -1.93 5.40 -39.89
C PRO A 308 -2.77 4.57 -38.91
N GLU A 309 -2.73 3.23 -39.00
CA GLU A 309 -3.44 2.35 -38.08
C GLU A 309 -2.87 2.38 -36.65
N TRP A 310 -1.58 2.69 -36.47
CA TRP A 310 -0.96 2.83 -35.15
C TRP A 310 -1.36 4.14 -34.44
N GLU A 311 -1.52 5.22 -35.19
CA GLU A 311 -1.97 6.51 -34.64
C GLU A 311 -3.40 6.43 -34.13
N GLU A 312 -4.30 5.74 -34.84
CA GLU A 312 -5.66 5.48 -34.34
C GLU A 312 -5.69 4.62 -33.06
N TRP A 313 -4.75 3.69 -32.90
CA TRP A 313 -4.65 2.83 -31.70
C TRP A 313 -4.07 3.56 -30.50
N ILE A 314 -3.10 4.43 -30.70
CA ILE A 314 -2.50 5.26 -29.65
C ILE A 314 -3.51 6.32 -29.19
N ASP A 315 -4.22 6.96 -30.11
CA ASP A 315 -5.28 7.92 -29.78
C ASP A 315 -6.44 7.28 -28.99
N LEU A 316 -6.86 6.08 -29.35
CA LEU A 316 -7.88 5.33 -28.59
C LEU A 316 -7.42 4.98 -27.17
N SER A 317 -6.14 4.70 -26.94
CA SER A 317 -5.61 4.41 -25.61
C SER A 317 -5.40 5.68 -24.76
N LEU A 318 -5.00 6.81 -25.39
CA LEU A 318 -4.77 8.09 -24.71
C LEU A 318 -6.09 8.83 -24.41
N ILE A 319 -7.09 8.76 -25.29
CA ILE A 319 -8.40 9.38 -25.10
C ILE A 319 -9.13 8.77 -23.88
N HIS A 320 -8.96 7.47 -23.61
CA HIS A 320 -9.61 6.83 -22.46
C HIS A 320 -8.92 7.09 -21.11
N ILE A 321 -7.68 7.61 -21.13
CA ILE A 321 -6.94 7.94 -19.91
C ILE A 321 -7.04 9.44 -19.56
N SER A 322 -7.31 10.31 -20.54
CA SER A 322 -7.17 11.77 -20.37
C SER A 322 -8.46 12.59 -20.35
N GLU A 323 -9.63 12.03 -20.62
CA GLU A 323 -10.88 12.80 -20.52
C GLU A 323 -11.60 12.53 -19.18
N PRO A 324 -11.60 13.51 -18.24
CA PRO A 324 -12.59 13.54 -17.20
C PRO A 324 -13.95 13.86 -17.87
N THR A 325 -14.88 12.91 -17.81
CA THR A 325 -16.28 13.12 -18.23
C THR A 325 -16.82 14.42 -17.62
N ARG A 326 -17.00 15.46 -18.45
CA ARG A 326 -17.72 16.67 -18.03
C ARG A 326 -19.18 16.28 -17.77
N PRO A 327 -19.75 16.60 -16.62
CA PRO A 327 -21.18 16.44 -16.40
C PRO A 327 -21.91 17.52 -17.22
N TYR A 328 -22.93 17.11 -17.96
CA TYR A 328 -23.96 17.98 -18.49
C TYR A 328 -24.85 18.47 -17.36
#